data_7acdd657131e5814c52faa2ab62bb135
#
_entry.id   7acdd657131e5814c52faa2ab62bb135
#
_cell.length_a   1.000
_cell.length_b   1.000
_cell.length_c   1.000
_cell.angle_alpha   90.00
_cell.angle_beta   90.00
_cell.angle_gamma   90.00
#
_symmetry.space_group_name_H-M   'P 1'
#
loop_
_entity.id
_entity.type
_entity.pdbx_description
1 polymer ?
#
loop_
_entity_poly.entity_id
_entity_poly.type
_entity_poly.pdbx_seq_one_letter_code
_entity_poly.pdbx_strand_id
1 'polypeptide(L)'
;KRRQEILRDMGFNFKVLTSDIEEISDKEEISEMILDIAEKKLDKIAKENVNEFVLAADTVVELEGRIFGKPKSREEAESFLKILSGKTHKVITAYVLKNISKNIIIKDVVISKVKFFDLDDETINWYLDTSEPFDKAGAYGIQGQGRALVEKIEGDYFAIMGFPISNFLKNLRKNGYKISQIDRI
;
A
#
# COMPACT_ATOMS: atom_id res chain seq x y z
N LYS A 1 1.77 -9.58 -3.17
CA LYS A 1 3.02 -10.28 -2.79
C LYS A 1 3.76 -9.53 -1.69
N ARG A 2 4.16 -8.26 -1.86
CA ARG A 2 4.97 -7.46 -0.91
C ARG A 2 4.38 -7.38 0.50
N ARG A 3 3.06 -7.14 0.65
CA ARG A 3 2.37 -7.17 1.96
C ARG A 3 2.52 -8.51 2.65
N GLN A 4 2.42 -9.60 1.88
CA GLN A 4 2.57 -10.96 2.42
C GLN A 4 4.02 -11.22 2.88
N GLU A 5 5.01 -10.72 2.14
CA GLU A 5 6.43 -10.80 2.51
C GLU A 5 6.66 -10.10 3.85
N ILE A 6 6.26 -8.83 3.96
CA ILE A 6 6.40 -8.04 5.20
C ILE A 6 5.76 -8.76 6.40
N LEU A 7 4.56 -9.29 6.24
CA LEU A 7 3.86 -9.98 7.33
C LEU A 7 4.52 -11.32 7.68
N ARG A 8 4.98 -12.11 6.69
CA ARG A 8 5.71 -13.37 6.93
C ARG A 8 7.04 -13.14 7.63
N ASP A 9 7.80 -12.14 7.20
CA ASP A 9 9.08 -11.79 7.81
C ASP A 9 8.93 -11.40 9.29
N MET A 10 7.75 -10.88 9.66
CA MET A 10 7.40 -10.59 11.04
C MET A 10 6.82 -11.78 11.82
N GLY A 11 6.66 -12.94 11.21
CA GLY A 11 6.16 -14.15 11.85
C GLY A 11 4.63 -14.25 11.93
N PHE A 12 3.88 -13.43 11.20
CA PHE A 12 2.43 -13.58 11.11
C PHE A 12 2.06 -14.85 10.34
N ASN A 13 1.12 -15.62 10.89
CA ASN A 13 0.52 -16.76 10.22
C ASN A 13 -0.85 -16.36 9.65
N PHE A 14 -1.05 -16.43 8.35
CA PHE A 14 -2.28 -15.96 7.70
C PHE A 14 -2.63 -16.72 6.44
N LYS A 15 -3.90 -16.68 6.07
CA LYS A 15 -4.41 -17.06 4.76
C LYS A 15 -4.65 -15.83 3.91
N VAL A 16 -4.45 -15.96 2.61
CA VAL A 16 -4.73 -14.89 1.64
C VAL A 16 -6.09 -15.14 1.00
N LEU A 17 -6.98 -14.17 1.15
CA LEU A 17 -8.28 -14.15 0.51
C LEU A 17 -8.36 -12.95 -0.43
N THR A 18 -8.96 -13.13 -1.59
CA THR A 18 -9.19 -12.05 -2.56
C THR A 18 -10.58 -11.47 -2.37
N SER A 19 -10.67 -10.14 -2.29
CA SER A 19 -11.95 -9.44 -2.34
C SER A 19 -12.14 -8.88 -3.76
N ASP A 20 -13.17 -9.33 -4.44
CA ASP A 20 -13.59 -8.77 -5.70
C ASP A 20 -14.64 -7.69 -5.43
N ILE A 21 -14.20 -6.44 -5.37
CA ILE A 21 -15.03 -5.25 -5.18
C ILE A 21 -14.64 -4.18 -6.19
N GLU A 22 -15.57 -3.30 -6.53
CA GLU A 22 -15.25 -2.05 -7.19
C GLU A 22 -14.53 -1.11 -6.20
N GLU A 23 -13.35 -0.63 -6.58
CA GLU A 23 -12.53 0.27 -5.75
C GLU A 23 -13.01 1.72 -5.91
N ILE A 24 -14.27 1.98 -5.53
CA ILE A 24 -14.93 3.28 -5.61
C ILE A 24 -15.21 3.80 -4.20
N SER A 25 -14.96 5.09 -3.99
CA SER A 25 -15.28 5.80 -2.74
C SER A 25 -15.97 7.13 -3.07
N ASP A 26 -16.87 7.55 -2.20
CA ASP A 26 -17.54 8.86 -2.21
C ASP A 26 -16.79 9.92 -1.39
N LYS A 27 -15.63 9.58 -0.83
CA LYS A 27 -14.81 10.47 -0.02
C LYS A 27 -14.02 11.43 -0.92
N GLU A 28 -13.98 12.69 -0.53
CA GLU A 28 -13.23 13.73 -1.25
C GLU A 28 -11.75 13.77 -0.85
N GLU A 29 -11.46 13.50 0.43
CA GLU A 29 -10.10 13.49 0.94
C GLU A 29 -9.45 12.13 0.62
N ILE A 30 -8.24 12.17 0.03
CA ILE A 30 -7.57 10.97 -0.52
C ILE A 30 -7.29 9.93 0.56
N SER A 31 -6.88 10.35 1.76
CA SER A 31 -6.62 9.42 2.86
C SER A 31 -7.89 8.73 3.34
N GLU A 32 -9.00 9.46 3.40
CA GLU A 32 -10.32 8.89 3.74
C GLU A 32 -10.81 7.93 2.65
N MET A 33 -10.61 8.30 1.37
CA MET A 33 -10.97 7.46 0.23
C MET A 33 -10.25 6.11 0.26
N ILE A 34 -8.93 6.12 0.49
CA ILE A 34 -8.13 4.89 0.51
C ILE A 34 -8.50 4.03 1.72
N LEU A 35 -8.78 4.65 2.85
CA LEU A 35 -9.22 3.95 4.04
C LEU A 35 -10.60 3.30 3.82
N ASP A 36 -11.54 4.01 3.21
CA ASP A 36 -12.87 3.50 2.85
C ASP A 36 -12.77 2.30 1.89
N ILE A 37 -11.90 2.37 0.88
CA ILE A 37 -11.65 1.25 -0.04
C ILE A 37 -11.07 0.04 0.72
N ALA A 38 -10.13 0.26 1.63
CA ALA A 38 -9.57 -0.81 2.46
C ALA A 38 -10.63 -1.42 3.38
N GLU A 39 -11.52 -0.60 3.97
CA GLU A 39 -12.65 -1.08 4.79
C GLU A 39 -13.64 -1.91 3.96
N LYS A 40 -14.02 -1.46 2.77
CA LYS A 40 -14.91 -2.20 1.86
C LYS A 40 -14.32 -3.56 1.46
N LYS A 41 -13.01 -3.60 1.15
CA LYS A 41 -12.29 -4.86 0.88
C LYS A 41 -12.35 -5.81 2.06
N LEU A 42 -12.11 -5.29 3.25
CA LEU A 42 -12.13 -6.06 4.49
C LEU A 42 -13.54 -6.57 4.81
N ASP A 43 -14.55 -5.71 4.76
CA ASP A 43 -15.90 -6.04 5.21
C ASP A 43 -16.54 -7.15 4.38
N LYS A 44 -16.20 -7.26 3.09
CA LYS A 44 -16.63 -8.36 2.24
C LYS A 44 -16.15 -9.71 2.79
N ILE A 45 -14.89 -9.77 3.24
CA ILE A 45 -14.27 -11.00 3.76
C ILE A 45 -14.66 -11.26 5.22
N ALA A 46 -14.71 -10.22 6.05
CA ALA A 46 -14.95 -10.34 7.48
C ALA A 46 -16.33 -10.88 7.83
N LYS A 47 -17.35 -10.62 6.99
CA LYS A 47 -18.71 -11.15 7.20
C LYS A 47 -18.78 -12.67 7.19
N GLU A 48 -17.92 -13.32 6.43
CA GLU A 48 -17.82 -14.79 6.34
C GLU A 48 -16.80 -15.37 7.34
N ASN A 49 -16.00 -14.51 7.99
CA ASN A 49 -14.91 -14.89 8.89
C ASN A 49 -15.00 -14.14 10.22
N VAL A 50 -16.18 -14.18 10.86
CA VAL A 50 -16.52 -13.35 12.04
C VAL A 50 -15.64 -13.58 13.26
N ASN A 51 -15.05 -14.76 13.41
CA ASN A 51 -14.19 -15.13 14.53
C ASN A 51 -12.71 -14.87 14.27
N GLU A 52 -12.33 -14.59 13.03
CA GLU A 52 -10.95 -14.41 12.62
C GLU A 52 -10.56 -12.93 12.63
N PHE A 53 -9.27 -12.66 12.74
CA PHE A 53 -8.73 -11.36 12.40
C PHE A 53 -8.61 -11.24 10.88
N VAL A 54 -9.29 -10.27 10.30
CA VAL A 54 -9.19 -9.95 8.88
C VAL A 54 -8.41 -8.65 8.72
N LEU A 55 -7.40 -8.66 7.85
CA LEU A 55 -6.56 -7.51 7.54
C LEU A 55 -6.71 -7.15 6.06
N ALA A 56 -7.01 -5.90 5.78
CA ALA A 56 -6.94 -5.34 4.43
C ALA A 56 -6.09 -4.08 4.43
N ALA A 57 -5.50 -3.78 3.28
CA ALA A 57 -4.76 -2.54 3.07
C ALA A 57 -4.86 -2.08 1.62
N ASP A 58 -4.76 -0.78 1.42
CA ASP A 58 -4.71 -0.19 0.09
C ASP A 58 -3.58 0.86 -0.01
N THR A 59 -3.08 1.10 -1.22
CA THR A 59 -1.94 2.00 -1.44
C THR A 59 -2.10 2.72 -2.76
N VAL A 60 -1.93 4.04 -2.73
CA VAL A 60 -1.90 4.88 -3.92
C VAL A 60 -0.70 5.82 -3.92
N VAL A 61 -0.35 6.29 -5.10
CA VAL A 61 0.59 7.39 -5.31
C VAL A 61 -0.21 8.66 -5.62
N GLU A 62 0.15 9.77 -5.00
CA GLU A 62 -0.51 11.06 -5.20
C GLU A 62 0.53 12.15 -5.50
N LEU A 63 0.27 12.97 -6.51
CA LEU A 63 1.01 14.19 -6.82
C LEU A 63 0.03 15.30 -7.20
N GLU A 64 0.08 16.42 -6.47
CA GLU A 64 -0.70 17.64 -6.76
C GLU A 64 -2.22 17.37 -6.88
N GLY A 65 -2.75 16.48 -6.03
CA GLY A 65 -4.17 16.09 -6.02
C GLY A 65 -4.53 14.98 -7.03
N ARG A 66 -3.61 14.61 -7.92
CA ARG A 66 -3.83 13.51 -8.87
C ARG A 66 -3.40 12.18 -8.29
N ILE A 67 -4.26 11.18 -8.42
CA ILE A 67 -3.99 9.81 -7.99
C ILE A 67 -3.44 8.99 -9.17
N PHE A 68 -2.39 8.24 -8.91
CA PHE A 68 -1.76 7.30 -9.83
C PHE A 68 -1.98 5.88 -9.30
N GLY A 69 -2.91 5.17 -9.91
CA GLY A 69 -3.15 3.76 -9.65
C GLY A 69 -2.15 2.86 -10.38
N LYS A 70 -2.51 1.59 -10.58
CA LYS A 70 -1.75 0.68 -11.43
C LYS A 70 -1.96 1.07 -12.89
N PRO A 71 -0.90 1.16 -13.70
CA PRO A 71 -1.04 1.49 -15.12
C PRO A 71 -1.72 0.34 -15.86
N LYS A 72 -2.55 0.69 -16.84
CA LYS A 72 -3.29 -0.26 -17.67
C LYS A 72 -2.54 -0.64 -18.95
N SER A 73 -1.52 0.15 -19.32
CA SER A 73 -0.69 -0.07 -20.49
C SER A 73 0.73 0.45 -20.26
N ARG A 74 1.65 0.13 -21.21
CA ARG A 74 3.03 0.66 -21.21
C ARG A 74 3.03 2.18 -21.36
N GLU A 75 2.18 2.72 -22.22
CA GLU A 75 2.07 4.16 -22.48
C GLU A 75 1.59 4.92 -21.24
N GLU A 76 0.65 4.34 -20.49
CA GLU A 76 0.18 4.92 -19.23
C GLU A 76 1.29 4.87 -18.17
N ALA A 77 2.03 3.76 -18.08
CA ALA A 77 3.16 3.64 -17.18
C ALA A 77 4.25 4.68 -17.50
N GLU A 78 4.59 4.85 -18.78
CA GLU A 78 5.53 5.87 -19.26
C GLU A 78 5.06 7.28 -18.89
N SER A 79 3.79 7.58 -19.13
CA SER A 79 3.18 8.86 -18.75
C SER A 79 3.29 9.12 -17.26
N PHE A 80 3.04 8.12 -16.41
CA PHE A 80 3.17 8.24 -14.96
C PHE A 80 4.61 8.58 -14.56
N LEU A 81 5.59 7.84 -15.07
CA LEU A 81 7.00 8.06 -14.76
C LEU A 81 7.48 9.45 -15.21
N LYS A 82 7.07 9.91 -16.40
CA LYS A 82 7.37 11.27 -16.90
C LYS A 82 6.78 12.35 -16.00
N ILE A 83 5.55 12.18 -15.52
CA ILE A 83 4.90 13.14 -14.62
C ILE A 83 5.58 13.18 -13.25
N LEU A 84 6.03 12.03 -12.74
CA LEU A 84 6.68 11.90 -11.43
C LEU A 84 8.17 12.28 -11.45
N SER A 85 8.81 12.30 -12.64
CA SER A 85 10.23 12.63 -12.85
C SER A 85 10.60 13.95 -12.18
N GLY A 86 11.71 13.98 -11.43
CA GLY A 86 12.22 15.15 -10.72
C GLY A 86 11.35 15.68 -9.57
N LYS A 87 10.19 15.07 -9.32
CA LYS A 87 9.23 15.57 -8.33
C LYS A 87 9.20 14.75 -7.05
N THR A 88 8.69 15.38 -6.00
CA THR A 88 8.33 14.72 -4.75
C THR A 88 6.83 14.43 -4.74
N HIS A 89 6.48 13.17 -4.64
CA HIS A 89 5.10 12.71 -4.57
C HIS A 89 4.84 11.95 -3.26
N LYS A 90 3.56 11.78 -2.91
CA LYS A 90 3.15 11.02 -1.72
C LYS A 90 2.81 9.60 -2.11
N VAL A 91 3.18 8.68 -1.23
CA VAL A 91 2.65 7.31 -1.18
C VAL A 91 1.81 7.20 0.06
N ILE A 92 0.52 6.91 -0.12
CA ILE A 92 -0.48 6.88 0.94
C ILE A 92 -0.96 5.44 1.06
N THR A 93 -0.74 4.85 2.23
CA THR A 93 -1.15 3.47 2.53
C THR A 93 -2.08 3.45 3.72
N ALA A 94 -3.29 2.95 3.52
CA ALA A 94 -4.26 2.67 4.56
C ALA A 94 -4.28 1.18 4.90
N TYR A 95 -4.58 0.85 6.15
CA TYR A 95 -4.89 -0.52 6.56
C TYR A 95 -6.03 -0.55 7.57
N VAL A 96 -6.71 -1.67 7.60
CA VAL A 96 -7.77 -1.99 8.56
C VAL A 96 -7.59 -3.43 9.03
N LEU A 97 -7.56 -3.65 10.34
CA LEU A 97 -7.66 -4.94 11.00
C LEU A 97 -8.98 -5.00 11.74
N LYS A 98 -9.75 -6.07 11.57
CA LYS A 98 -11.04 -6.24 12.22
C LYS A 98 -11.21 -7.69 12.72
N ASN A 99 -11.82 -7.83 13.89
CA ASN A 99 -12.41 -9.07 14.35
C ASN A 99 -13.82 -8.79 14.84
N ILE A 100 -14.82 -9.33 14.16
CA ILE A 100 -16.24 -9.01 14.42
C ILE A 100 -16.68 -9.54 15.76
N SER A 101 -16.38 -10.81 16.07
CA SER A 101 -16.82 -11.45 17.33
C SER A 101 -16.21 -10.82 18.58
N LYS A 102 -15.01 -10.24 18.45
CA LYS A 102 -14.32 -9.54 19.54
C LYS A 102 -14.62 -8.03 19.57
N ASN A 103 -15.38 -7.52 18.60
CA ASN A 103 -15.66 -6.09 18.41
C ASN A 103 -14.37 -5.25 18.37
N ILE A 104 -13.37 -5.72 17.61
CA ILE A 104 -12.08 -5.04 17.47
C ILE A 104 -11.97 -4.44 16.09
N ILE A 105 -11.57 -3.17 16.03
CA ILE A 105 -11.19 -2.46 14.79
C ILE A 105 -9.93 -1.65 15.08
N ILE A 106 -8.88 -1.89 14.29
CA ILE A 106 -7.64 -1.12 14.32
C ILE A 106 -7.38 -0.66 12.88
N LYS A 107 -7.32 0.65 12.68
CA LYS A 107 -7.10 1.22 11.34
C LYS A 107 -6.23 2.47 11.42
N ASP A 108 -5.50 2.73 10.37
CA ASP A 108 -4.68 3.93 10.24
C ASP A 108 -4.32 4.20 8.78
N VAL A 109 -3.86 5.42 8.51
CA VAL A 109 -3.33 5.86 7.23
C VAL A 109 -1.92 6.40 7.44
N VAL A 110 -0.97 5.93 6.65
CA VAL A 110 0.42 6.37 6.70
C VAL A 110 0.80 7.00 5.37
N ILE A 111 1.30 8.23 5.46
CA ILE A 111 1.75 9.02 4.31
C ILE A 111 3.27 9.09 4.34
N SER A 112 3.90 8.71 3.25
CA SER A 112 5.34 8.83 3.03
C SER A 112 5.58 9.62 1.74
N LYS A 113 6.75 10.25 1.63
CA LYS A 113 7.13 10.99 0.43
C LYS A 113 8.28 10.29 -0.28
N VAL A 114 8.21 10.29 -1.60
CA VAL A 114 9.26 9.78 -2.48
C VAL A 114 9.63 10.87 -3.47
N LYS A 115 10.91 11.17 -3.59
CA LYS A 115 11.45 12.04 -4.62
C LYS A 115 12.14 11.20 -5.69
N PHE A 116 11.82 11.46 -6.94
CA PHE A 116 12.51 10.88 -8.09
C PHE A 116 13.68 11.75 -8.53
N PHE A 117 14.72 11.10 -9.07
CA PHE A 117 15.68 11.79 -9.93
C PHE A 117 14.97 12.39 -11.15
N ASP A 118 15.62 13.35 -11.82
CA ASP A 118 15.24 13.73 -13.18
C ASP A 118 15.51 12.53 -14.09
N LEU A 119 14.42 11.94 -14.63
CA LEU A 119 14.48 10.72 -15.44
C LEU A 119 14.52 11.10 -16.92
N ASP A 120 15.52 10.63 -17.64
CA ASP A 120 15.56 10.69 -19.10
C ASP A 120 14.75 9.55 -19.75
N ASP A 121 14.52 9.67 -21.04
CA ASP A 121 13.75 8.66 -21.79
C ASP A 121 14.45 7.30 -21.81
N GLU A 122 15.78 7.24 -21.73
CA GLU A 122 16.56 6.00 -21.68
C GLU A 122 16.26 5.25 -20.36
N THR A 123 16.36 5.94 -19.22
CA THR A 123 16.07 5.39 -17.90
C THR A 123 14.62 4.90 -17.79
N ILE A 124 13.66 5.71 -18.29
CA ILE A 124 12.25 5.34 -18.29
C ILE A 124 12.02 4.08 -19.13
N ASN A 125 12.53 4.04 -20.36
CA ASN A 125 12.38 2.88 -21.24
C ASN A 125 13.04 1.62 -20.66
N TRP A 126 14.26 1.74 -20.13
CA TRP A 126 14.93 0.65 -19.45
C TRP A 126 14.07 0.06 -18.31
N TYR A 127 13.46 0.92 -17.49
CA TYR A 127 12.63 0.44 -16.39
C TYR A 127 11.32 -0.16 -16.89
N LEU A 128 10.70 0.39 -17.92
CA LEU A 128 9.48 -0.15 -18.55
C LEU A 128 9.70 -1.51 -19.19
N ASP A 129 10.93 -1.84 -19.60
CA ASP A 129 11.28 -3.15 -20.17
C ASP A 129 11.38 -4.24 -19.11
N THR A 130 11.33 -3.86 -17.83
CA THR A 130 11.17 -4.81 -16.72
C THR A 130 9.70 -5.22 -16.57
N SER A 131 9.43 -6.24 -15.79
CA SER A 131 8.04 -6.60 -15.43
C SER A 131 7.50 -5.80 -14.23
N GLU A 132 8.33 -4.92 -13.62
CA GLU A 132 8.02 -4.28 -12.35
C GLU A 132 6.94 -3.19 -12.40
N PRO A 133 6.82 -2.33 -13.45
CA PRO A 133 5.91 -1.18 -13.46
C PRO A 133 4.43 -1.53 -13.31
N PHE A 134 4.00 -2.65 -13.89
CA PHE A 134 2.59 -2.86 -14.25
C PHE A 134 1.68 -3.31 -13.09
N ASP A 135 2.23 -3.77 -11.98
CA ASP A 135 1.45 -4.22 -10.82
C ASP A 135 1.47 -3.23 -9.64
N LYS A 136 1.98 -2.00 -9.87
CA LYS A 136 2.24 -1.02 -8.81
C LYS A 136 1.58 0.33 -9.08
N ALA A 137 1.07 0.94 -8.01
CA ALA A 137 0.61 2.32 -8.05
C ALA A 137 1.75 3.25 -8.46
N GLY A 138 1.47 4.21 -9.36
CA GLY A 138 2.46 5.13 -9.89
C GLY A 138 3.47 4.48 -10.85
N ALA A 139 3.23 3.23 -11.27
CA ALA A 139 4.08 2.47 -12.19
C ALA A 139 5.53 2.26 -11.69
N TYR A 140 5.78 2.20 -10.37
CA TYR A 140 7.13 1.92 -9.86
C TYR A 140 7.14 1.17 -8.53
N GLY A 141 8.26 0.54 -8.22
CA GLY A 141 8.53 -0.06 -6.92
C GLY A 141 9.72 0.57 -6.22
N ILE A 142 9.64 0.72 -4.88
CA ILE A 142 10.80 1.15 -4.06
C ILE A 142 11.85 0.05 -3.91
N GLN A 143 11.48 -1.18 -4.23
CA GLN A 143 12.36 -2.35 -4.28
C GLN A 143 12.77 -2.66 -5.73
N GLY A 144 13.60 -3.66 -5.89
CA GLY A 144 14.00 -4.12 -7.22
C GLY A 144 14.74 -3.04 -8.03
N GLN A 145 14.46 -2.99 -9.31
CA GLN A 145 15.09 -2.05 -10.23
C GLN A 145 14.51 -0.64 -10.12
N GLY A 146 13.27 -0.49 -9.64
CA GLY A 146 12.65 0.83 -9.42
C GLY A 146 13.36 1.71 -8.41
N ARG A 147 14.26 1.14 -7.57
CA ARG A 147 15.13 1.94 -6.69
C ARG A 147 16.06 2.88 -7.46
N ALA A 148 16.37 2.59 -8.72
CA ALA A 148 17.18 3.48 -9.57
C ALA A 148 16.46 4.81 -9.92
N LEU A 149 15.15 4.84 -9.79
CA LEU A 149 14.35 6.04 -10.05
C LEU A 149 14.31 6.99 -8.85
N VAL A 150 14.62 6.49 -7.64
CA VAL A 150 14.37 7.16 -6.37
C VAL A 150 15.60 7.87 -5.86
N GLU A 151 15.52 9.19 -5.72
CA GLU A 151 16.56 10.04 -5.12
C GLU A 151 16.49 10.03 -3.58
N LYS A 152 15.27 10.14 -3.02
CA LYS A 152 15.07 10.29 -1.58
C LYS A 152 13.70 9.77 -1.15
N ILE A 153 13.64 9.28 0.08
CA ILE A 153 12.38 8.98 0.78
C ILE A 153 12.31 9.75 2.10
N GLU A 154 11.08 10.12 2.49
CA GLU A 154 10.76 10.66 3.82
C GLU A 154 9.55 9.90 4.37
N GLY A 155 9.67 9.36 5.59
CA GLY A 155 8.60 8.60 6.25
C GLY A 155 8.89 7.10 6.33
N ASP A 156 7.85 6.28 6.24
CA ASP A 156 7.90 4.84 6.44
C ASP A 156 8.16 4.09 5.13
N TYR A 157 9.33 3.47 5.03
CA TYR A 157 9.73 2.65 3.88
C TYR A 157 8.75 1.48 3.61
N PHE A 158 8.27 0.83 4.67
CA PHE A 158 7.34 -0.29 4.52
C PHE A 158 5.94 0.17 4.09
N ALA A 159 5.52 1.39 4.46
CA ALA A 159 4.32 1.99 3.91
C ALA A 159 4.44 2.21 2.39
N ILE A 160 5.61 2.66 1.90
CA ILE A 160 5.88 2.79 0.46
C ILE A 160 5.85 1.43 -0.23
N MET A 161 6.32 0.37 0.42
CA MET A 161 6.18 -1.01 -0.07
C MET A 161 4.73 -1.51 -0.12
N GLY A 162 3.82 -0.87 0.63
CA GLY A 162 2.39 -1.14 0.65
C GLY A 162 1.82 -1.70 1.95
N PHE A 163 2.61 -1.73 3.06
CA PHE A 163 2.11 -2.06 4.39
C PHE A 163 2.99 -1.47 5.51
N PRO A 164 2.50 -0.49 6.30
CA PRO A 164 3.28 0.21 7.34
C PRO A 164 3.42 -0.63 8.60
N ILE A 165 4.25 -1.66 8.57
CA ILE A 165 4.38 -2.66 9.64
C ILE A 165 4.73 -2.04 10.99
N SER A 166 5.62 -1.04 11.04
CA SER A 166 6.01 -0.38 12.28
C SER A 166 4.85 0.37 12.94
N ASN A 167 4.05 1.09 12.14
CA ASN A 167 2.83 1.75 12.59
C ASN A 167 1.78 0.73 13.03
N PHE A 168 1.58 -0.33 12.25
CA PHE A 168 0.65 -1.41 12.57
C PHE A 168 0.98 -2.06 13.92
N LEU A 169 2.22 -2.45 14.16
CA LEU A 169 2.66 -3.02 15.44
C LEU A 169 2.50 -2.04 16.61
N LYS A 170 2.75 -0.74 16.40
CA LYS A 170 2.49 0.31 17.40
C LYS A 170 1.00 0.35 17.76
N ASN A 171 0.11 0.28 16.78
CA ASN A 171 -1.34 0.32 17.02
C ASN A 171 -1.86 -1.00 17.62
N LEU A 172 -1.30 -2.15 17.28
CA LEU A 172 -1.57 -3.41 17.98
C LEU A 172 -1.24 -3.30 19.47
N ARG A 173 -0.03 -2.79 19.82
CA ARG A 173 0.37 -2.59 21.23
C ARG A 173 -0.57 -1.67 21.99
N LYS A 174 -1.00 -0.56 21.38
CA LYS A 174 -1.96 0.37 21.98
C LYS A 174 -3.31 -0.30 22.29
N ASN A 175 -3.66 -1.33 21.54
CA ASN A 175 -4.87 -2.13 21.74
C ASN A 175 -4.62 -3.40 22.59
N GLY A 176 -3.50 -3.46 23.33
CA GLY A 176 -3.20 -4.51 24.31
C GLY A 176 -2.57 -5.78 23.74
N TYR A 177 -2.21 -5.81 22.47
CA TYR A 177 -1.54 -6.98 21.86
C TYR A 177 -0.04 -6.92 22.08
N LYS A 178 0.54 -8.07 22.46
CA LYS A 178 1.99 -8.21 22.61
C LYS A 178 2.62 -8.73 21.32
N ILE A 179 3.77 -8.16 20.94
CA ILE A 179 4.51 -8.63 19.75
C ILE A 179 4.90 -10.11 19.86
N SER A 180 5.21 -10.57 21.07
CA SER A 180 5.50 -12.00 21.33
C SER A 180 4.32 -12.96 21.11
N GLN A 181 3.16 -12.46 20.72
CA GLN A 181 1.93 -13.21 20.46
C GLN A 181 1.37 -12.95 19.06
N ILE A 182 2.20 -12.42 18.17
CA ILE A 182 1.82 -12.09 16.78
C ILE A 182 1.30 -13.29 16.00
N ASP A 183 1.84 -14.49 16.29
CA ASP A 183 1.41 -15.76 15.72
C ASP A 183 -0.04 -16.16 16.08
N ARG A 184 -0.66 -15.44 17.02
CA ARG A 184 -2.03 -15.68 17.53
C ARG A 184 -3.04 -14.61 17.10
N ILE A 185 -2.60 -13.64 16.31
CA ILE A 185 -3.41 -12.63 15.68
C ILE A 185 -3.61 -13.03 14.22
#